data_52856a27792342b4cd0b5dc9579668e6
#
_entry.id   52856a27792342b4cd0b5dc9579668e6
#
_cell.length_a   1.000
_cell.length_b   1.000
_cell.length_c   1.000
_cell.angle_alpha   90.00
_cell.angle_beta   90.00
_cell.angle_gamma   90.00
#
_symmetry.space_group_name_H-M   'P 1'
#
loop_
_entity.id
_entity.type
_entity.pdbx_description
1 polymer ?
#
loop_
_entity_poly.entity_id
_entity_poly.type
_entity_poly.pdbx_seq_one_letter_code
_entity_poly.pdbx_strand_id
1 'polypeptide(L)'
;MTKFRKAYVLLSGGLDSTTCLYIAMEQADSVEAISVNYGQRHVKEMEYAKATCRKFGIPHRILNIEGILSGKGVMLSDASVEIPNISYADIKGVSPTYVPFRNGTLLSLITAQAQKWVNDEIITLTDYLLREDYVAKEDAKEAATNELKDSVGIYFGAHADDAANFAYPDTTFEFTGAMANAINIGSYYTTKLVVPLQWMNKQEIVEKGQKLDIDFSTTWSCYKGDELHCGVCPTCRSRREAFIAAGIADPTLYAQPQAAE
;
A
#
# COMPACT_ATOMS: atom_id res chain seq x y z
N MET A 1 17.87 -10.69 8.16
CA MET A 1 16.80 -9.89 8.78
C MET A 1 15.84 -10.84 9.47
N THR A 2 15.44 -10.58 10.70
CA THR A 2 14.36 -11.32 11.37
C THR A 2 13.08 -11.11 10.59
N LYS A 3 12.37 -12.19 10.25
CA LYS A 3 11.06 -12.10 9.61
C LYS A 3 10.02 -11.54 10.59
N PHE A 4 9.06 -10.78 10.06
CA PHE A 4 7.85 -10.45 10.82
C PHE A 4 6.99 -11.71 11.02
N ARG A 5 6.36 -11.85 12.18
CA ARG A 5 5.34 -12.91 12.39
C ARG A 5 4.12 -12.66 11.51
N LYS A 6 3.75 -11.39 11.35
CA LYS A 6 2.61 -10.97 10.54
C LYS A 6 2.93 -9.73 9.72
N ALA A 7 2.55 -9.72 8.46
CA ALA A 7 2.56 -8.53 7.62
C ALA A 7 1.14 -8.12 7.22
N TYR A 8 0.87 -6.84 7.29
CA TYR A 8 -0.31 -6.22 6.72
C TYR A 8 0.11 -5.36 5.54
N VAL A 9 -0.51 -5.57 4.38
CA VAL A 9 -0.18 -4.84 3.16
C VAL A 9 -1.35 -3.96 2.76
N LEU A 10 -1.11 -2.64 2.66
CA LEU A 10 -2.08 -1.71 2.06
C LEU A 10 -2.07 -1.95 0.55
N LEU A 11 -3.05 -2.72 0.07
CA LEU A 11 -3.11 -3.23 -1.29
C LEU A 11 -4.20 -2.52 -2.09
N SER A 12 -3.82 -1.75 -3.10
CA SER A 12 -4.77 -1.16 -4.06
C SER A 12 -5.02 -2.07 -5.27
N GLY A 13 -4.07 -2.92 -5.64
CA GLY A 13 -4.06 -3.68 -6.89
C GLY A 13 -3.25 -3.00 -7.99
N GLY A 14 -2.66 -1.85 -7.69
CA GLY A 14 -1.69 -1.17 -8.54
C GLY A 14 -0.30 -1.82 -8.49
N LEU A 15 0.57 -1.41 -9.41
CA LEU A 15 1.94 -1.93 -9.55
C LEU A 15 2.72 -1.87 -8.23
N ASP A 16 2.70 -0.73 -7.55
CA ASP A 16 3.54 -0.47 -6.37
C ASP A 16 3.08 -1.29 -5.17
N SER A 17 1.78 -1.26 -4.88
CA SER A 17 1.20 -2.02 -3.77
C SER A 17 1.31 -3.53 -3.99
N THR A 18 1.23 -4.00 -5.23
CA THR A 18 1.45 -5.40 -5.59
C THR A 18 2.93 -5.77 -5.39
N THR A 19 3.86 -4.90 -5.76
CA THR A 19 5.29 -5.12 -5.49
C THR A 19 5.57 -5.20 -3.98
N CYS A 20 4.93 -4.33 -3.17
CA CYS A 20 5.00 -4.43 -1.71
C CYS A 20 4.44 -5.75 -1.17
N LEU A 21 3.37 -6.27 -1.75
CA LEU A 21 2.80 -7.56 -1.35
C LEU A 21 3.79 -8.70 -1.55
N TYR A 22 4.46 -8.76 -2.71
CA TYR A 22 5.46 -9.80 -2.97
C TYR A 22 6.66 -9.67 -2.03
N ILE A 23 7.11 -8.45 -1.73
CA ILE A 23 8.18 -8.22 -0.74
C ILE A 23 7.74 -8.68 0.64
N ALA A 24 6.51 -8.39 1.05
CA ALA A 24 5.97 -8.81 2.34
C ALA A 24 5.90 -10.34 2.47
N MET A 25 5.56 -11.05 1.39
CA MET A 25 5.56 -12.53 1.35
C MET A 25 6.93 -13.13 1.60
N GLU A 26 8.02 -12.46 1.18
CA GLU A 26 9.39 -12.90 1.47
C GLU A 26 9.81 -12.60 2.92
N GLN A 27 9.26 -11.54 3.53
CA GLN A 27 9.73 -10.94 4.79
C GLN A 27 8.86 -11.26 6.01
N ALA A 28 7.74 -11.98 5.83
CA ALA A 28 6.85 -12.33 6.93
C ALA A 28 6.43 -13.81 6.87
N ASP A 29 6.08 -14.37 8.04
CA ASP A 29 5.60 -15.75 8.13
C ASP A 29 4.13 -15.85 7.69
N SER A 30 3.36 -14.79 7.88
CA SER A 30 1.99 -14.69 7.38
C SER A 30 1.69 -13.28 6.88
N VAL A 31 0.86 -13.19 5.83
CA VAL A 31 0.49 -11.92 5.19
C VAL A 31 -1.02 -11.78 5.15
N GLU A 32 -1.52 -10.58 5.41
CA GLU A 32 -2.91 -10.19 5.17
C GLU A 32 -2.93 -8.89 4.35
N ALA A 33 -3.74 -8.87 3.30
CA ALA A 33 -3.91 -7.69 2.47
C ALA A 33 -5.16 -6.89 2.90
N ILE A 34 -5.03 -5.57 2.94
CA ILE A 34 -6.13 -4.67 3.24
C ILE A 34 -6.27 -3.66 2.11
N SER A 35 -7.43 -3.66 1.47
CA SER A 35 -7.85 -2.61 0.55
C SER A 35 -8.83 -1.68 1.24
N VAL A 36 -8.84 -0.42 0.84
CA VAL A 36 -9.76 0.56 1.42
C VAL A 36 -10.61 1.17 0.31
N ASN A 37 -11.93 1.02 0.44
CA ASN A 37 -12.90 1.72 -0.39
C ASN A 37 -13.24 3.06 0.29
N TYR A 38 -12.76 4.17 -0.29
CA TYR A 38 -13.07 5.53 0.16
C TYR A 38 -13.98 6.28 -0.82
N GLY A 39 -14.58 5.57 -1.78
CA GLY A 39 -15.42 6.14 -2.85
C GLY A 39 -14.61 6.57 -4.07
N GLN A 40 -13.45 5.97 -4.31
CA GLN A 40 -12.63 6.23 -5.49
C GLN A 40 -13.32 5.76 -6.78
N ARG A 41 -13.14 6.49 -7.86
CA ARG A 41 -13.74 6.22 -9.18
C ARG A 41 -13.24 4.91 -9.81
N HIS A 42 -12.00 4.55 -9.55
CA HIS A 42 -11.31 3.39 -10.13
C HIS A 42 -11.41 2.14 -9.25
N VAL A 43 -12.65 1.74 -8.94
CA VAL A 43 -12.94 0.54 -8.11
C VAL A 43 -12.34 -0.74 -8.70
N LYS A 44 -12.07 -0.74 -10.02
CA LYS A 44 -11.51 -1.88 -10.76
C LYS A 44 -10.17 -2.36 -10.16
N GLU A 45 -9.34 -1.47 -9.64
CA GLU A 45 -8.08 -1.86 -8.98
C GLU A 45 -8.29 -2.85 -7.84
N MET A 46 -9.41 -2.75 -7.09
CA MET A 46 -9.72 -3.68 -6.00
C MET A 46 -10.04 -5.10 -6.50
N GLU A 47 -10.53 -5.24 -7.73
CA GLU A 47 -10.74 -6.56 -8.35
C GLU A 47 -9.39 -7.23 -8.62
N TYR A 48 -8.40 -6.47 -9.08
CA TYR A 48 -7.03 -6.94 -9.28
C TYR A 48 -6.37 -7.33 -7.95
N ALA A 49 -6.52 -6.50 -6.91
CA ALA A 49 -6.08 -6.83 -5.56
C ALA A 49 -6.67 -8.16 -5.07
N LYS A 50 -7.98 -8.34 -5.25
CA LYS A 50 -8.70 -9.56 -4.87
C LYS A 50 -8.24 -10.78 -5.67
N ALA A 51 -8.00 -10.63 -6.97
CA ALA A 51 -7.49 -11.71 -7.82
C ALA A 51 -6.09 -12.14 -7.40
N THR A 52 -5.20 -11.19 -7.13
CA THR A 52 -3.82 -11.46 -6.64
C THR A 52 -3.86 -12.19 -5.29
N CYS A 53 -4.67 -11.72 -4.35
CA CYS A 53 -4.80 -12.40 -3.04
C CYS A 53 -5.33 -13.83 -3.17
N ARG A 54 -6.31 -14.06 -4.05
CA ARG A 54 -6.83 -15.41 -4.33
C ARG A 54 -5.75 -16.33 -4.91
N LYS A 55 -4.92 -15.85 -5.82
CA LYS A 55 -3.83 -16.60 -6.45
C LYS A 55 -2.87 -17.18 -5.41
N PHE A 56 -2.60 -16.43 -4.34
CA PHE A 56 -1.64 -16.81 -3.29
C PHE A 56 -2.29 -17.30 -2.00
N GLY A 57 -3.62 -17.41 -1.94
CA GLY A 57 -4.32 -17.81 -0.71
C GLY A 57 -4.18 -16.80 0.44
N ILE A 58 -3.93 -15.52 0.12
CA ILE A 58 -3.74 -14.45 1.10
C ILE A 58 -5.11 -13.96 1.58
N PRO A 59 -5.36 -13.90 2.91
CA PRO A 59 -6.54 -13.24 3.44
C PRO A 59 -6.62 -11.79 2.95
N HIS A 60 -7.78 -11.41 2.41
CA HIS A 60 -8.01 -10.07 1.87
C HIS A 60 -9.24 -9.44 2.49
N ARG A 61 -9.08 -8.28 3.08
CA ARG A 61 -10.15 -7.50 3.70
C ARG A 61 -10.33 -6.16 2.98
N ILE A 62 -11.58 -5.77 2.77
CA ILE A 62 -11.92 -4.45 2.24
C ILE A 62 -12.56 -3.64 3.35
N LEU A 63 -11.96 -2.50 3.70
CA LEU A 63 -12.52 -1.52 4.62
C LEU A 63 -13.29 -0.47 3.83
N ASN A 64 -14.54 -0.23 4.20
CA ASN A 64 -15.36 0.80 3.57
C ASN A 64 -15.39 2.05 4.44
N ILE A 65 -14.90 3.17 3.89
CA ILE A 65 -14.89 4.50 4.49
C ILE A 65 -15.45 5.56 3.51
N GLU A 66 -16.37 5.16 2.64
CA GLU A 66 -17.03 6.09 1.73
C GLU A 66 -17.56 7.33 2.49
N GLY A 67 -17.38 8.50 1.88
CA GLY A 67 -17.80 9.77 2.48
C GLY A 67 -16.77 10.44 3.42
N ILE A 68 -15.76 9.71 3.92
CA ILE A 68 -14.74 10.31 4.81
C ILE A 68 -13.70 11.11 4.01
N LEU A 69 -13.25 10.57 2.89
CA LEU A 69 -12.22 11.18 2.02
C LEU A 69 -12.80 11.80 0.76
N SER A 70 -14.10 11.76 0.60
CA SER A 70 -14.80 12.38 -0.53
C SER A 70 -15.10 13.84 -0.24
N GLY A 71 -15.00 14.68 -1.26
CA GLY A 71 -15.34 16.10 -1.14
C GLY A 71 -15.47 16.73 -2.51
N LYS A 72 -16.19 17.85 -2.59
CA LYS A 72 -16.34 18.61 -3.82
C LYS A 72 -14.97 19.06 -4.34
N GLY A 73 -14.64 18.69 -5.58
CA GLY A 73 -13.34 18.99 -6.20
C GLY A 73 -12.23 18.00 -5.88
N VAL A 74 -12.48 16.96 -5.08
CA VAL A 74 -11.52 15.85 -4.89
C VAL A 74 -11.59 14.91 -6.07
N MET A 75 -10.70 15.09 -7.03
CA MET A 75 -10.76 14.51 -8.39
C MET A 75 -10.91 12.97 -8.41
N LEU A 76 -10.30 12.25 -7.49
CA LEU A 76 -10.38 10.78 -7.45
C LEU A 76 -11.70 10.25 -6.86
N SER A 77 -12.48 11.08 -6.16
CA SER A 77 -13.78 10.71 -5.58
C SER A 77 -14.95 11.53 -6.12
N ASP A 78 -14.69 12.62 -6.86
CA ASP A 78 -15.71 13.47 -7.49
C ASP A 78 -15.80 13.19 -8.99
N ALA A 79 -16.84 12.46 -9.41
CA ALA A 79 -17.04 12.09 -10.83
C ALA A 79 -17.30 13.29 -11.75
N SER A 80 -17.66 14.46 -11.20
CA SER A 80 -17.88 15.68 -11.98
C SER A 80 -16.58 16.36 -12.42
N VAL A 81 -15.43 15.98 -11.85
CA VAL A 81 -14.12 16.54 -12.16
C VAL A 81 -13.38 15.64 -13.14
N GLU A 82 -12.89 16.22 -14.24
CA GLU A 82 -12.16 15.47 -15.26
C GLU A 82 -10.72 15.18 -14.83
N ILE A 83 -10.25 13.93 -15.02
CA ILE A 83 -8.86 13.54 -14.79
C ILE A 83 -8.00 14.07 -15.93
N PRO A 84 -6.96 14.89 -15.64
CA PRO A 84 -6.16 15.55 -16.67
C PRO A 84 -5.30 14.55 -17.45
N ASN A 85 -5.03 14.91 -18.70
CA ASN A 85 -4.13 14.16 -19.59
C ASN A 85 -2.70 14.78 -19.55
N ILE A 86 -2.05 14.76 -18.39
CA ILE A 86 -0.72 15.34 -18.18
C ILE A 86 0.26 14.25 -17.72
N SER A 87 1.57 14.50 -17.91
CA SER A 87 2.63 13.66 -17.31
C SER A 87 2.86 14.08 -15.85
N TYR A 88 3.36 13.17 -15.02
CA TYR A 88 3.85 13.52 -13.67
C TYR A 88 4.97 14.56 -13.72
N ALA A 89 5.82 14.53 -14.74
CA ALA A 89 6.90 15.52 -14.92
C ALA A 89 6.39 16.95 -15.09
N ASP A 90 5.16 17.14 -15.57
CA ASP A 90 4.54 18.44 -15.80
C ASP A 90 3.82 18.99 -14.58
N ILE A 91 3.67 18.18 -13.51
CA ILE A 91 3.01 18.59 -12.28
C ILE A 91 3.93 19.50 -11.48
N LYS A 92 3.49 20.73 -11.23
CA LYS A 92 4.18 21.70 -10.38
C LYS A 92 3.40 21.88 -9.08
N GLY A 93 4.05 21.53 -7.96
CA GLY A 93 3.42 21.55 -6.63
C GLY A 93 2.43 20.38 -6.43
N VAL A 94 1.41 20.59 -5.62
CA VAL A 94 0.45 19.54 -5.25
C VAL A 94 -0.29 19.01 -6.48
N SER A 95 -0.31 17.69 -6.64
CA SER A 95 -0.96 17.02 -7.77
C SER A 95 -2.48 17.30 -7.79
N PRO A 96 -3.08 17.53 -8.96
CA PRO A 96 -4.53 17.63 -9.08
C PRO A 96 -5.28 16.37 -8.61
N THR A 97 -4.63 15.21 -8.63
CA THR A 97 -5.19 13.94 -8.15
C THR A 97 -4.90 13.66 -6.67
N TYR A 98 -4.32 14.61 -5.96
CA TYR A 98 -4.09 14.49 -4.52
C TYR A 98 -5.41 14.47 -3.74
N VAL A 99 -5.58 13.48 -2.89
CA VAL A 99 -6.67 13.41 -1.90
C VAL A 99 -6.07 13.78 -0.54
N PRO A 100 -6.51 14.89 0.07
CA PRO A 100 -5.88 15.42 1.27
C PRO A 100 -5.77 14.40 2.40
N PHE A 101 -4.54 14.18 2.89
CA PHE A 101 -4.20 13.29 3.99
C PHE A 101 -4.70 11.84 3.84
N ARG A 102 -4.95 11.39 2.59
CA ARG A 102 -5.48 10.04 2.33
C ARG A 102 -4.57 8.96 2.91
N ASN A 103 -3.27 9.02 2.63
CA ASN A 103 -2.34 7.98 3.05
C ASN A 103 -2.20 7.92 4.57
N GLY A 104 -2.27 9.06 5.29
CA GLY A 104 -2.31 9.08 6.76
C GLY A 104 -3.55 8.36 7.32
N THR A 105 -4.72 8.61 6.72
CA THR A 105 -5.96 7.92 7.10
C THR A 105 -5.86 6.42 6.84
N LEU A 106 -5.38 6.00 5.66
CA LEU A 106 -5.23 4.60 5.30
C LEU A 106 -4.25 3.88 6.22
N LEU A 107 -3.10 4.50 6.54
CA LEU A 107 -2.10 3.96 7.47
C LEU A 107 -2.67 3.83 8.89
N SER A 108 -3.48 4.77 9.34
CA SER A 108 -4.14 4.67 10.66
C SER A 108 -5.13 3.51 10.71
N LEU A 109 -5.92 3.30 9.66
CA LEU A 109 -6.89 2.21 9.57
C LEU A 109 -6.21 0.83 9.55
N ILE A 110 -5.18 0.65 8.73
CA ILE A 110 -4.45 -0.63 8.66
C ILE A 110 -3.71 -0.91 9.98
N THR A 111 -3.20 0.14 10.65
CA THR A 111 -2.60 0.01 11.98
C THR A 111 -3.62 -0.49 12.99
N ALA A 112 -4.83 0.07 13.02
CA ALA A 112 -5.88 -0.38 13.91
C ALA A 112 -6.25 -1.86 13.67
N GLN A 113 -6.27 -2.33 12.41
CA GLN A 113 -6.48 -3.75 12.10
C GLN A 113 -5.31 -4.63 12.56
N ALA A 114 -4.07 -4.16 12.40
CA ALA A 114 -2.89 -4.85 12.88
C ALA A 114 -2.90 -4.98 14.41
N GLN A 115 -3.27 -3.91 15.12
CA GLN A 115 -3.35 -3.91 16.59
C GLN A 115 -4.43 -4.84 17.14
N LYS A 116 -5.47 -5.12 16.38
CA LYS A 116 -6.45 -6.15 16.77
C LYS A 116 -5.79 -7.53 16.86
N TRP A 117 -5.03 -7.92 15.83
CA TRP A 117 -4.28 -9.18 15.85
C TRP A 117 -3.24 -9.21 16.99
N VAL A 118 -2.48 -8.12 17.18
CA VAL A 118 -1.51 -8.02 18.29
C VAL A 118 -2.18 -8.24 19.63
N ASN A 119 -3.35 -7.63 19.86
CA ASN A 119 -4.08 -7.80 21.12
C ASN A 119 -4.54 -9.26 21.33
N ASP A 120 -5.02 -9.93 20.28
CA ASP A 120 -5.42 -11.33 20.35
C ASP A 120 -4.20 -12.23 20.67
N GLU A 121 -3.03 -11.95 20.09
CA GLU A 121 -1.78 -12.68 20.39
C GLU A 121 -1.30 -12.41 21.83
N ILE A 122 -1.37 -11.15 22.30
CA ILE A 122 -1.01 -10.82 23.71
C ILE A 122 -1.88 -11.63 24.69
N ILE A 123 -3.18 -11.72 24.44
CA ILE A 123 -4.10 -12.51 25.28
C ILE A 123 -3.67 -13.98 25.27
N THR A 124 -3.44 -14.55 24.10
CA THR A 124 -3.06 -15.96 23.92
C THR A 124 -1.74 -16.27 24.64
N LEU A 125 -0.72 -15.42 24.45
CA LEU A 125 0.58 -15.58 25.12
C LEU A 125 0.50 -15.36 26.63
N THR A 126 -0.31 -14.40 27.09
CA THR A 126 -0.55 -14.17 28.50
C THR A 126 -1.16 -15.41 29.18
N ASP A 127 -2.21 -15.98 28.57
CA ASP A 127 -2.86 -17.17 29.06
C ASP A 127 -1.93 -18.40 29.08
N TYR A 128 -1.04 -18.52 28.11
CA TYR A 128 0.00 -19.53 28.08
C TYR A 128 0.99 -19.38 29.25
N LEU A 129 1.55 -18.17 29.43
CA LEU A 129 2.51 -17.88 30.51
C LEU A 129 1.92 -18.08 31.90
N LEU A 130 0.65 -17.74 32.10
CA LEU A 130 -0.04 -17.97 33.37
C LEU A 130 -0.22 -19.44 33.70
N ARG A 131 -0.28 -20.33 32.71
CA ARG A 131 -0.40 -21.80 32.95
C ARG A 131 0.93 -22.45 33.30
N GLU A 132 2.03 -21.94 32.71
CA GLU A 132 3.35 -22.58 32.81
C GLU A 132 4.18 -22.04 33.99
N ASP A 133 4.10 -20.74 34.32
CA ASP A 133 5.12 -20.07 35.13
C ASP A 133 4.68 -19.51 36.52
N TYR A 134 3.45 -19.64 36.94
CA TYR A 134 2.95 -19.10 38.23
C TYR A 134 3.31 -17.62 38.48
N VAL A 135 3.31 -16.77 37.43
CA VAL A 135 3.62 -15.34 37.48
C VAL A 135 2.36 -14.50 37.71
N ALA A 136 2.54 -13.25 38.21
CA ALA A 136 1.40 -12.32 38.25
C ALA A 136 0.89 -11.98 36.87
N LYS A 137 -0.43 -11.71 36.76
CA LYS A 137 -1.08 -11.46 35.46
C LYS A 137 -0.50 -10.26 34.72
N GLU A 138 -0.14 -9.21 35.45
CA GLU A 138 0.50 -8.00 34.94
C GLU A 138 1.85 -8.32 34.31
N ASP A 139 2.67 -9.12 35.00
CA ASP A 139 4.01 -9.53 34.54
C ASP A 139 3.90 -10.44 33.29
N ALA A 140 2.94 -11.36 33.27
CA ALA A 140 2.69 -12.20 32.08
C ALA A 140 2.26 -11.40 30.88
N LYS A 141 1.41 -10.36 31.06
CA LYS A 141 0.97 -9.48 29.99
C LYS A 141 2.13 -8.61 29.45
N GLU A 142 2.96 -8.10 30.35
CA GLU A 142 4.15 -7.34 29.96
C GLU A 142 5.13 -8.22 29.17
N ALA A 143 5.40 -9.43 29.62
CA ALA A 143 6.25 -10.40 28.95
C ALA A 143 5.70 -10.74 27.56
N ALA A 144 4.39 -11.02 27.41
CA ALA A 144 3.73 -11.27 26.15
C ALA A 144 3.85 -10.08 25.18
N THR A 145 3.68 -8.84 25.69
CA THR A 145 3.85 -7.63 24.89
C THR A 145 5.30 -7.46 24.41
N ASN A 146 6.26 -7.72 25.30
CA ASN A 146 7.68 -7.63 24.96
C ASN A 146 8.11 -8.67 23.91
N GLU A 147 7.52 -9.87 23.93
CA GLU A 147 7.76 -10.91 22.92
C GLU A 147 7.26 -10.53 21.53
N LEU A 148 6.23 -9.69 21.46
CA LEU A 148 5.67 -9.20 20.20
C LEU A 148 6.32 -7.91 19.67
N LYS A 149 7.35 -7.38 20.34
CA LYS A 149 8.10 -6.23 19.80
C LYS A 149 8.63 -6.53 18.40
N ASP A 150 8.44 -5.58 17.50
CA ASP A 150 8.88 -5.67 16.11
C ASP A 150 8.33 -6.90 15.33
N SER A 151 7.24 -7.50 15.80
CA SER A 151 6.68 -8.72 15.20
C SER A 151 5.75 -8.48 14.03
N VAL A 152 5.23 -7.25 13.89
CA VAL A 152 4.27 -6.89 12.84
C VAL A 152 4.85 -5.85 11.89
N GLY A 153 4.74 -6.10 10.58
CA GLY A 153 5.08 -5.15 9.52
C GLY A 153 3.83 -4.61 8.83
N ILE A 154 3.71 -3.28 8.67
CA ILE A 154 2.72 -2.64 7.81
C ILE A 154 3.44 -2.18 6.56
N TYR A 155 3.05 -2.73 5.39
CA TYR A 155 3.68 -2.42 4.10
C TYR A 155 2.89 -1.37 3.34
N PHE A 156 3.61 -0.32 2.92
CA PHE A 156 3.06 0.82 2.19
C PHE A 156 3.90 1.14 0.95
N GLY A 157 3.23 1.33 -0.18
CA GLY A 157 3.85 1.47 -1.50
C GLY A 157 4.15 2.91 -1.93
N ALA A 158 4.55 3.80 -1.01
CA ALA A 158 5.07 5.12 -1.39
C ALA A 158 6.44 4.98 -2.06
N HIS A 159 6.72 5.83 -3.05
CA HIS A 159 7.96 5.79 -3.83
C HIS A 159 8.46 7.20 -4.19
N ALA A 160 9.70 7.29 -4.71
CA ALA A 160 10.39 8.56 -4.94
C ALA A 160 9.66 9.50 -5.92
N ASP A 161 9.08 8.97 -7.00
CA ASP A 161 8.42 9.81 -8.01
C ASP A 161 7.15 10.48 -7.48
N ASP A 162 6.38 9.82 -6.60
CA ASP A 162 5.19 10.40 -5.97
C ASP A 162 5.58 11.54 -4.99
N ALA A 163 6.72 11.41 -4.32
CA ALA A 163 7.24 12.40 -3.41
C ALA A 163 7.88 13.60 -4.13
N ALA A 164 8.26 13.43 -5.40
CA ALA A 164 8.96 14.45 -6.17
C ALA A 164 8.13 15.74 -6.27
N ASN A 165 8.81 16.87 -6.09
CA ASN A 165 8.19 18.21 -6.14
C ASN A 165 7.00 18.41 -5.19
N PHE A 166 6.88 17.61 -4.12
CA PHE A 166 5.71 17.59 -3.23
C PHE A 166 4.39 17.34 -3.96
N ALA A 167 4.40 16.58 -5.03
CA ALA A 167 3.19 16.24 -5.78
C ALA A 167 2.17 15.51 -4.89
N TYR A 168 2.67 14.59 -4.05
CA TYR A 168 1.90 13.92 -3.02
C TYR A 168 2.65 14.01 -1.68
N PRO A 169 2.40 15.04 -0.87
CA PRO A 169 3.16 15.29 0.37
C PRO A 169 3.08 14.13 1.38
N ASP A 170 2.00 13.35 1.34
CA ASP A 170 1.78 12.17 2.19
C ASP A 170 2.42 10.88 1.65
N THR A 171 3.41 11.00 0.75
CA THR A 171 4.31 9.93 0.32
C THR A 171 5.79 10.28 0.55
N THR A 172 6.07 11.49 1.03
CA THR A 172 7.45 11.94 1.30
C THR A 172 8.10 11.16 2.43
N PHE A 173 9.42 11.14 2.45
CA PHE A 173 10.20 10.50 3.51
C PHE A 173 9.89 11.10 4.89
N GLU A 174 9.74 12.41 4.97
CA GLU A 174 9.39 13.12 6.21
C GLU A 174 8.04 12.64 6.75
N PHE A 175 7.04 12.50 5.86
CA PHE A 175 5.72 12.02 6.24
C PHE A 175 5.76 10.54 6.67
N THR A 176 6.37 9.68 5.88
CA THR A 176 6.44 8.24 6.20
C THR A 176 7.27 7.97 7.46
N GLY A 177 8.33 8.76 7.70
CA GLY A 177 9.12 8.72 8.93
C GLY A 177 8.32 9.14 10.16
N ALA A 178 7.52 10.21 10.06
CA ALA A 178 6.63 10.64 11.14
C ALA A 178 5.56 9.58 11.45
N MET A 179 4.94 8.99 10.41
CA MET A 179 3.97 7.92 10.57
C MET A 179 4.60 6.65 11.15
N ALA A 180 5.82 6.30 10.75
CA ALA A 180 6.55 5.17 11.30
C ALA A 180 6.76 5.33 12.82
N ASN A 181 7.17 6.51 13.28
CA ASN A 181 7.31 6.81 14.70
C ASN A 181 5.96 6.73 15.42
N ALA A 182 4.90 7.34 14.87
CA ALA A 182 3.58 7.32 15.48
C ALA A 182 3.04 5.89 15.63
N ILE A 183 3.16 5.07 14.58
CA ILE A 183 2.75 3.66 14.57
C ILE A 183 3.54 2.86 15.60
N ASN A 184 4.87 2.96 15.59
CA ASN A 184 5.74 2.19 16.46
C ASN A 184 5.52 2.52 17.93
N ILE A 185 5.50 3.80 18.32
CA ILE A 185 5.24 4.24 19.69
C ILE A 185 3.80 3.90 20.12
N GLY A 186 2.80 4.20 19.27
CA GLY A 186 1.39 3.97 19.58
C GLY A 186 1.00 2.49 19.67
N SER A 187 1.85 1.59 19.21
CA SER A 187 1.66 0.13 19.28
C SER A 187 2.51 -0.55 20.37
N TYR A 188 3.06 0.18 21.31
CA TYR A 188 4.02 -0.36 22.29
C TYR A 188 5.20 -1.11 21.62
N TYR A 189 5.68 -0.57 20.49
CA TYR A 189 6.79 -1.10 19.68
C TYR A 189 6.54 -2.49 19.06
N THR A 190 5.30 -2.96 18.97
CA THR A 190 4.97 -4.24 18.33
C THR A 190 4.94 -4.15 16.82
N THR A 191 4.68 -2.96 16.26
CA THR A 191 4.40 -2.76 14.84
C THR A 191 5.34 -1.75 14.20
N LYS A 192 5.84 -2.08 13.00
CA LYS A 192 6.68 -1.22 12.17
C LYS A 192 6.01 -0.87 10.86
N LEU A 193 6.15 0.39 10.43
CA LEU A 193 5.85 0.78 9.05
C LEU A 193 7.05 0.40 8.16
N VAL A 194 6.77 -0.30 7.08
CA VAL A 194 7.75 -0.73 6.06
C VAL A 194 7.39 -0.08 4.74
N VAL A 195 8.27 0.76 4.21
CA VAL A 195 8.07 1.47 2.93
C VAL A 195 9.20 1.05 1.97
N PRO A 196 9.09 -0.16 1.39
CA PRO A 196 10.23 -0.77 0.70
C PRO A 196 10.60 -0.09 -0.60
N LEU A 197 9.70 0.73 -1.15
CA LEU A 197 9.88 1.44 -2.41
C LEU A 197 10.24 2.92 -2.24
N GLN A 198 10.40 3.41 -1.02
CA GLN A 198 10.54 4.84 -0.68
C GLN A 198 11.58 5.59 -1.54
N TRP A 199 12.68 4.93 -1.88
CA TRP A 199 13.80 5.51 -2.62
C TRP A 199 13.88 5.07 -4.08
N MET A 200 12.92 4.25 -4.53
CA MET A 200 12.87 3.76 -5.90
C MET A 200 12.05 4.70 -6.78
N ASN A 201 12.53 4.93 -7.99
CA ASN A 201 11.71 5.48 -9.06
C ASN A 201 10.85 4.39 -9.70
N LYS A 202 9.94 4.77 -10.60
CA LYS A 202 8.98 3.83 -11.21
C LYS A 202 9.65 2.76 -12.07
N GLN A 203 10.76 3.08 -12.75
CA GLN A 203 11.57 2.12 -13.50
C GLN A 203 12.14 1.04 -12.57
N GLU A 204 12.76 1.45 -11.47
CA GLU A 204 13.35 0.53 -10.49
C GLU A 204 12.30 -0.37 -9.84
N ILE A 205 11.06 0.12 -9.68
CA ILE A 205 9.94 -0.70 -9.19
C ILE A 205 9.55 -1.77 -10.22
N VAL A 206 9.51 -1.45 -11.50
CA VAL A 206 9.27 -2.43 -12.58
C VAL A 206 10.38 -3.48 -12.59
N GLU A 207 11.65 -3.07 -12.54
CA GLU A 207 12.80 -3.99 -12.48
C GLU A 207 12.75 -4.89 -11.23
N LYS A 208 12.38 -4.32 -10.06
CA LYS A 208 12.19 -5.08 -8.82
C LYS A 208 11.05 -6.09 -8.97
N GLY A 209 9.92 -5.66 -9.54
CA GLY A 209 8.78 -6.52 -9.80
C GLY A 209 9.11 -7.69 -10.74
N GLN A 210 9.92 -7.45 -11.78
CA GLN A 210 10.43 -8.53 -12.65
C GLN A 210 11.27 -9.53 -11.88
N LYS A 211 12.16 -9.07 -11.00
CA LYS A 211 13.00 -9.96 -10.15
C LYS A 211 12.18 -10.79 -9.14
N LEU A 212 10.97 -10.32 -8.82
CA LEU A 212 10.01 -11.00 -7.95
C LEU A 212 9.02 -11.88 -8.73
N ASP A 213 9.18 -12.04 -10.04
CA ASP A 213 8.29 -12.77 -10.94
C ASP A 213 6.83 -12.29 -10.89
N ILE A 214 6.64 -10.96 -10.77
CA ILE A 214 5.31 -10.37 -10.79
C ILE A 214 4.73 -10.45 -12.20
N ASP A 215 3.55 -11.04 -12.31
CA ASP A 215 2.73 -10.94 -13.52
C ASP A 215 2.07 -9.55 -13.58
N PHE A 216 2.70 -8.63 -14.30
CA PHE A 216 2.23 -7.25 -14.42
C PHE A 216 0.87 -7.10 -15.12
N SER A 217 0.40 -8.13 -15.84
CA SER A 217 -0.95 -8.15 -16.42
C SER A 217 -2.04 -8.17 -15.34
N THR A 218 -1.67 -8.60 -14.12
CA THR A 218 -2.55 -8.67 -12.95
C THR A 218 -2.53 -7.40 -12.11
N THR A 219 -2.03 -6.28 -12.63
CA THR A 219 -1.98 -4.98 -11.93
C THR A 219 -2.75 -3.91 -12.67
N TRP A 220 -3.43 -3.02 -11.94
CA TRP A 220 -4.21 -1.93 -12.50
C TRP A 220 -3.64 -0.56 -12.12
N SER A 221 -3.45 0.32 -13.11
CA SER A 221 -2.90 1.67 -12.87
C SER A 221 -3.84 2.81 -13.29
N CYS A 222 -4.84 2.55 -14.13
CA CYS A 222 -5.63 3.61 -14.74
C CYS A 222 -6.60 4.27 -13.75
N TYR A 223 -6.54 5.61 -13.65
CA TYR A 223 -7.46 6.39 -12.81
C TYR A 223 -8.86 6.57 -13.42
N LYS A 224 -9.05 6.37 -14.74
CA LYS A 224 -10.36 6.55 -15.40
C LYS A 224 -11.32 5.38 -15.14
N GLY A 225 -10.80 4.18 -14.83
CA GLY A 225 -11.62 3.04 -14.42
C GLY A 225 -12.40 2.33 -15.53
N ASP A 226 -12.08 2.58 -16.82
CA ASP A 226 -12.72 1.97 -18.00
C ASP A 226 -12.34 0.48 -18.16
N GLU A 227 -12.83 -0.18 -19.24
CA GLU A 227 -12.52 -1.59 -19.55
C GLU A 227 -11.02 -1.83 -19.75
N LEU A 228 -10.35 -0.92 -20.44
CA LEU A 228 -8.92 -0.92 -20.70
C LEU A 228 -8.25 0.27 -20.01
N HIS A 229 -6.94 0.19 -19.81
CA HIS A 229 -6.19 1.36 -19.40
C HIS A 229 -6.32 2.46 -20.45
N CYS A 230 -6.66 3.69 -20.06
CA CYS A 230 -6.90 4.78 -21.03
C CYS A 230 -5.65 5.15 -21.85
N GLY A 231 -4.45 4.94 -21.30
CA GLY A 231 -3.17 5.26 -21.94
C GLY A 231 -2.73 6.71 -21.83
N VAL A 232 -3.58 7.62 -21.33
CA VAL A 232 -3.34 9.08 -21.35
C VAL A 232 -3.37 9.77 -19.99
N CYS A 233 -3.96 9.16 -18.96
CA CYS A 233 -3.91 9.73 -17.61
C CYS A 233 -2.48 9.64 -17.02
N PRO A 234 -2.17 10.42 -15.97
CA PRO A 234 -0.81 10.49 -15.42
C PRO A 234 -0.22 9.12 -15.07
N THR A 235 -1.01 8.25 -14.42
CA THR A 235 -0.55 6.91 -14.03
C THR A 235 -0.34 5.96 -15.21
N CYS A 236 -1.15 6.05 -16.27
CA CYS A 236 -0.93 5.25 -17.48
C CYS A 236 0.34 5.68 -18.22
N ARG A 237 0.62 6.99 -18.30
CA ARG A 237 1.86 7.51 -18.89
C ARG A 237 3.07 7.08 -18.07
N SER A 238 3.06 7.34 -16.77
CA SER A 238 4.14 6.93 -15.87
C SER A 238 4.42 5.42 -15.93
N ARG A 239 3.38 4.58 -16.00
CA ARG A 239 3.56 3.14 -16.19
C ARG A 239 4.29 2.82 -17.49
N ARG A 240 3.82 3.34 -18.64
CA ARG A 240 4.48 3.10 -19.94
C ARG A 240 5.94 3.56 -19.95
N GLU A 241 6.20 4.77 -19.48
CA GLU A 241 7.55 5.35 -19.40
C GLU A 241 8.47 4.45 -18.56
N ALA A 242 7.98 3.96 -17.42
CA ALA A 242 8.74 3.07 -16.54
C ALA A 242 9.10 1.73 -17.21
N PHE A 243 8.15 1.10 -17.91
CA PHE A 243 8.40 -0.15 -18.63
C PHE A 243 9.38 0.04 -19.79
N ILE A 244 9.25 1.14 -20.55
CA ILE A 244 10.18 1.50 -21.62
C ILE A 244 11.59 1.70 -21.05
N ALA A 245 11.71 2.51 -19.98
CA ALA A 245 12.99 2.79 -19.34
C ALA A 245 13.65 1.53 -18.75
N ALA A 246 12.86 0.59 -18.22
CA ALA A 246 13.34 -0.70 -17.73
C ALA A 246 13.70 -1.70 -18.84
N GLY A 247 13.36 -1.42 -20.09
CA GLY A 247 13.55 -2.37 -21.20
C GLY A 247 12.68 -3.62 -21.09
N ILE A 248 11.55 -3.54 -20.39
CA ILE A 248 10.62 -4.65 -20.11
C ILE A 248 9.34 -4.41 -20.90
N ALA A 249 8.79 -5.44 -21.54
CA ALA A 249 7.51 -5.34 -22.23
C ALA A 249 6.37 -5.12 -21.23
N ASP A 250 5.58 -4.05 -21.41
CA ASP A 250 4.36 -3.83 -20.62
C ASP A 250 3.23 -4.70 -21.15
N PRO A 251 2.71 -5.67 -20.39
CA PRO A 251 1.60 -6.54 -20.83
C PRO A 251 0.23 -5.85 -20.81
N THR A 252 0.17 -4.57 -20.42
CA THR A 252 -1.07 -3.82 -20.26
C THR A 252 -1.72 -3.51 -21.59
N LEU A 253 -3.02 -3.77 -21.68
CA LEU A 253 -3.84 -3.36 -22.83
C LEU A 253 -4.33 -1.92 -22.64
N TYR A 254 -4.02 -1.07 -23.60
CA TYR A 254 -4.37 0.33 -23.60
C TYR A 254 -5.41 0.66 -24.68
N ALA A 255 -6.42 1.47 -24.31
CA ALA A 255 -7.44 1.96 -25.25
C ALA A 255 -6.86 2.92 -26.29
N GLN A 256 -5.85 3.74 -25.90
CA GLN A 256 -5.13 4.59 -26.83
C GLN A 256 -3.69 4.11 -26.95
N PRO A 257 -3.24 3.74 -28.17
CA PRO A 257 -1.83 3.44 -28.40
C PRO A 257 -0.98 4.69 -28.12
N GLN A 258 0.31 4.49 -27.83
CA GLN A 258 1.26 5.59 -27.75
C GLN A 258 1.25 6.30 -29.13
N ALA A 259 1.10 7.63 -29.14
CA ALA A 259 1.35 8.37 -30.37
C ALA A 259 2.80 8.03 -30.80
N ALA A 260 2.96 7.59 -32.04
CA ALA A 260 4.31 7.45 -32.61
C ALA A 260 4.95 8.85 -32.61
N GLU A 261 6.03 9.00 -31.85
CA GLU A 261 6.89 10.19 -31.93
C GLU A 261 7.64 10.22 -33.26
#